data_0054d9ac0b7b264fb9e9bd092fc6c822
#
_entry.id   0054d9ac0b7b264fb9e9bd092fc6c822
#
_cell.length_a   1.000
_cell.length_b   1.000
_cell.length_c   1.000
_cell.angle_alpha   90.00
_cell.angle_beta   90.00
_cell.angle_gamma   90.00
#
_symmetry.space_group_name_H-M   'P 1'
#
loop_
_entity.id
_entity.type
_entity.pdbx_description
1 polymer ?
#
loop_
_entity_poly.entity_id
_entity_poly.type
_entity_poly.pdbx_seq_one_letter_code
_entity_poly.pdbx_strand_id
1 'polypeptide(L)'
;KGRSDANLASYSKDRRAFENWSDGNWITANMLMGYIKSNPALRQEPCANFGDAHEHPLPCDADHIGPISLGFCHRPEFQLLCSPCNSAKNNRLYFSDVQHLIAVESTGETVTTWYATPVWNLCKNKVTNAETALRLSKIMRDNRNIALMLLSKFMTSGECLFLLSLLNLQYADYQYQIIPDSQEIYNHIVTVDFTYETSSLRYVTIQKRRKIRIAFESL
;
A
#
# COMPACT_ATOMS: atom_id res chain seq x y z
N LYS A 1 -13.36 10.35 1.10
CA LYS A 1 -13.87 9.44 2.15
C LYS A 1 -12.65 8.68 2.64
N GLY A 2 -12.04 9.18 3.72
CA GLY A 2 -10.84 8.59 4.27
C GLY A 2 -11.07 7.14 4.73
N ARG A 3 -10.02 6.51 5.22
CA ARG A 3 -10.06 5.17 5.83
C ARG A 3 -10.85 5.18 7.15
N SER A 4 -12.15 5.53 7.10
CA SER A 4 -13.04 5.34 8.25
C SER A 4 -13.29 3.85 8.47
N ASP A 5 -13.58 3.44 9.70
CA ASP A 5 -13.88 2.03 9.99
C ASP A 5 -15.03 1.51 9.15
N ALA A 6 -16.05 2.33 8.86
CA ALA A 6 -17.14 1.97 7.97
C ALA A 6 -16.68 1.71 6.51
N ASN A 7 -15.73 2.50 5.99
CA ASN A 7 -15.19 2.27 4.66
C ASN A 7 -14.29 1.02 4.62
N LEU A 8 -13.53 0.76 5.69
CA LEU A 8 -12.69 -0.42 5.80
C LEU A 8 -13.51 -1.70 5.97
N ALA A 9 -14.63 -1.64 6.68
CA ALA A 9 -15.57 -2.74 6.80
C ALA A 9 -16.21 -3.14 5.45
N SER A 10 -16.30 -2.21 4.51
CA SER A 10 -16.83 -2.48 3.15
C SER A 10 -15.80 -3.14 2.22
N TYR A 11 -14.51 -3.16 2.59
CA TYR A 11 -13.48 -3.81 1.78
C TYR A 11 -13.51 -5.32 1.97
N SER A 12 -13.20 -6.05 0.89
CA SER A 12 -12.93 -7.47 1.02
C SER A 12 -11.73 -7.73 1.94
N LYS A 13 -11.72 -8.88 2.60
CA LYS A 13 -10.62 -9.29 3.49
C LYS A 13 -9.25 -9.21 2.79
N ASP A 14 -9.18 -9.72 1.58
CA ASP A 14 -8.03 -9.61 0.69
C ASP A 14 -7.52 -8.19 0.50
N ARG A 15 -8.42 -7.27 0.15
CA ARG A 15 -8.06 -5.88 -0.10
C ARG A 15 -7.51 -5.20 1.14
N ARG A 16 -8.07 -5.47 2.31
CA ARG A 16 -7.54 -4.99 3.59
C ARG A 16 -6.14 -5.54 3.87
N ALA A 17 -5.92 -6.83 3.58
CA ALA A 17 -4.63 -7.46 3.79
C ALA A 17 -3.52 -6.76 2.99
N PHE A 18 -3.64 -6.63 1.68
CA PHE A 18 -2.56 -6.03 0.90
C PHE A 18 -2.29 -4.57 1.24
N GLU A 19 -3.29 -3.79 1.64
CA GLU A 19 -3.09 -2.40 2.04
C GLU A 19 -2.35 -2.25 3.38
N ASN A 20 -2.52 -3.19 4.29
CA ASN A 20 -1.98 -3.09 5.65
C ASN A 20 -0.68 -3.87 5.86
N TRP A 21 -0.41 -4.87 5.03
CA TRP A 21 0.85 -5.62 5.04
C TRP A 21 1.91 -5.08 4.08
N SER A 22 1.66 -3.94 3.45
CA SER A 22 2.62 -3.27 2.58
C SER A 22 3.49 -2.30 3.36
N ASP A 23 4.78 -2.23 2.98
CA ASP A 23 5.74 -1.27 3.51
C ASP A 23 5.55 0.14 2.93
N GLY A 24 6.34 1.07 3.41
CA GLY A 24 6.46 2.42 2.90
C GLY A 24 5.73 3.48 3.73
N ASN A 25 5.82 4.72 3.27
CA ASN A 25 5.29 5.89 3.97
C ASN A 25 3.79 6.08 3.68
N TRP A 26 2.96 5.19 4.19
CA TRP A 26 1.52 5.20 3.99
C TRP A 26 0.83 6.46 4.55
N ILE A 27 1.39 7.12 5.56
CA ILE A 27 0.83 8.37 6.11
C ILE A 27 0.96 9.48 5.08
N THR A 28 2.19 9.73 4.60
CA THR A 28 2.44 10.77 3.60
C THR A 28 1.74 10.46 2.28
N ALA A 29 1.72 9.20 1.86
CA ALA A 29 0.97 8.79 0.67
C ALA A 29 -0.54 9.11 0.80
N ASN A 30 -1.16 8.81 1.94
CA ASN A 30 -2.56 9.15 2.17
C ASN A 30 -2.81 10.67 2.22
N MET A 31 -1.89 11.44 2.80
CA MET A 31 -1.98 12.90 2.82
C MET A 31 -1.92 13.47 1.40
N LEU A 32 -0.97 13.02 0.59
CA LEU A 32 -0.84 13.45 -0.80
C LEU A 32 -2.06 13.06 -1.64
N MET A 33 -2.55 11.84 -1.50
CA MET A 33 -3.78 11.40 -2.17
C MET A 33 -4.98 12.27 -1.77
N GLY A 34 -5.10 12.60 -0.49
CA GLY A 34 -6.13 13.51 0.01
C GLY A 34 -6.00 14.92 -0.58
N TYR A 35 -4.77 15.43 -0.67
CA TYR A 35 -4.49 16.73 -1.27
C TYR A 35 -4.86 16.77 -2.76
N ILE A 36 -4.43 15.78 -3.54
CA ILE A 36 -4.79 15.68 -4.97
C ILE A 36 -6.32 15.68 -5.12
N LYS A 37 -7.00 14.87 -4.32
CA LYS A 37 -8.47 14.74 -4.39
C LYS A 37 -9.21 16.03 -4.05
N SER A 38 -8.68 16.83 -3.14
CA SER A 38 -9.27 18.11 -2.73
C SER A 38 -8.84 19.29 -3.60
N ASN A 39 -7.90 19.11 -4.53
CA ASN A 39 -7.39 20.16 -5.42
C ASN A 39 -7.96 20.00 -6.83
N PRO A 40 -8.97 20.79 -7.23
CA PRO A 40 -9.58 20.70 -8.56
C PRO A 40 -8.59 20.97 -9.70
N ALA A 41 -7.60 21.85 -9.51
CA ALA A 41 -6.61 22.17 -10.53
C ALA A 41 -5.74 20.94 -10.87
N LEU A 42 -5.23 20.23 -9.86
CA LEU A 42 -4.45 19.00 -10.09
C LEU A 42 -5.28 17.91 -10.80
N ARG A 43 -6.56 17.83 -10.49
CA ARG A 43 -7.45 16.85 -11.12
C ARG A 43 -7.82 17.19 -12.57
N GLN A 44 -7.52 18.39 -13.03
CA GLN A 44 -7.68 18.83 -14.42
C GLN A 44 -6.40 18.64 -15.25
N GLU A 45 -5.31 18.16 -14.63
CA GLU A 45 -4.10 17.79 -15.37
C GLU A 45 -4.38 16.61 -16.32
N PRO A 46 -3.66 16.53 -17.45
CA PRO A 46 -3.81 15.46 -18.40
C PRO A 46 -3.67 14.07 -17.79
N CYS A 47 -4.46 13.11 -18.26
CA CYS A 47 -4.33 11.72 -17.87
C CYS A 47 -2.93 11.18 -18.24
N ALA A 48 -2.25 10.52 -17.29
CA ALA A 48 -0.89 9.99 -17.51
C ALA A 48 -0.84 8.93 -18.64
N ASN A 49 -1.95 8.29 -18.97
CA ASN A 49 -2.07 7.39 -20.10
C ASN A 49 -2.41 8.16 -21.40
N PHE A 50 -1.80 9.34 -21.58
CA PHE A 50 -1.98 10.18 -22.75
C PHE A 50 -1.29 9.53 -23.95
N GLY A 51 -2.07 9.23 -24.99
CA GLY A 51 -1.57 8.57 -26.20
C GLY A 51 -2.45 7.44 -26.72
N ASP A 52 -3.37 6.95 -25.91
CA ASP A 52 -4.41 6.05 -26.39
C ASP A 52 -5.43 6.81 -27.23
N ALA A 53 -6.00 6.15 -28.23
CA ALA A 53 -6.90 6.75 -29.22
C ALA A 53 -8.28 7.19 -28.71
N HIS A 54 -8.49 7.27 -27.39
CA HIS A 54 -9.75 7.68 -26.81
C HIS A 54 -9.62 9.00 -26.04
N GLU A 55 -10.69 9.76 -25.97
CA GLU A 55 -10.76 10.95 -25.14
C GLU A 55 -10.58 10.61 -23.66
N HIS A 56 -9.70 11.33 -22.97
CA HIS A 56 -9.46 11.19 -21.55
C HIS A 56 -10.34 12.13 -20.75
N PRO A 57 -11.49 11.69 -20.23
CA PRO A 57 -12.39 12.54 -19.50
C PRO A 57 -11.78 12.99 -18.17
N LEU A 58 -11.94 14.27 -17.85
CA LEU A 58 -11.57 14.84 -16.57
C LEU A 58 -12.78 14.79 -15.61
N PRO A 59 -12.54 14.84 -14.31
CA PRO A 59 -11.27 14.96 -13.61
C PRO A 59 -10.55 13.61 -13.45
N CYS A 60 -9.21 13.67 -13.36
CA CYS A 60 -8.37 12.51 -13.03
C CYS A 60 -8.33 12.22 -11.52
N ASP A 61 -8.07 10.99 -11.17
CA ASP A 61 -7.85 10.53 -9.79
C ASP A 61 -6.39 10.06 -9.61
N ALA A 62 -5.91 10.13 -8.37
CA ALA A 62 -4.58 9.64 -8.01
C ALA A 62 -4.55 8.09 -8.06
N ASP A 63 -3.62 7.54 -8.82
CA ASP A 63 -3.36 6.12 -8.91
C ASP A 63 -1.92 5.79 -8.51
N HIS A 64 -1.73 4.70 -7.76
CA HIS A 64 -0.39 4.22 -7.42
C HIS A 64 0.31 3.68 -8.67
N ILE A 65 1.48 4.23 -9.02
CA ILE A 65 2.29 3.77 -10.15
C ILE A 65 2.61 2.28 -9.96
N GLY A 66 3.13 1.91 -8.79
CA GLY A 66 3.21 0.52 -8.35
C GLY A 66 2.00 0.11 -7.52
N PRO A 67 1.08 -0.72 -8.04
CA PRO A 67 -0.10 -1.13 -7.28
C PRO A 67 0.26 -1.86 -5.98
N ILE A 68 -0.24 -1.37 -4.85
CA ILE A 68 0.00 -1.97 -3.53
C ILE A 68 -0.44 -3.44 -3.50
N SER A 69 -1.51 -3.76 -4.22
CA SER A 69 -2.01 -5.14 -4.35
C SER A 69 -1.07 -6.10 -5.07
N LEU A 70 0.00 -5.61 -5.67
CA LEU A 70 1.05 -6.42 -6.29
C LEU A 70 2.30 -6.51 -5.41
N GLY A 71 2.31 -5.86 -4.24
CA GLY A 71 3.45 -5.84 -3.34
C GLY A 71 4.38 -4.65 -3.52
N PHE A 72 3.90 -3.57 -4.11
CA PHE A 72 4.64 -2.30 -4.09
C PHE A 72 4.38 -1.53 -2.81
N CYS A 73 5.33 -0.67 -2.43
CA CYS A 73 5.25 0.14 -1.23
C CYS A 73 4.21 1.26 -1.33
N HIS A 74 3.73 1.71 -0.17
CA HIS A 74 3.05 2.99 -0.06
C HIS A 74 4.05 4.12 -0.29
N ARG A 75 4.05 4.70 -1.48
CA ARG A 75 4.89 5.85 -1.83
C ARG A 75 4.06 7.11 -1.94
N PRO A 76 4.58 8.27 -1.51
CA PRO A 76 3.93 9.57 -1.73
C PRO A 76 4.14 10.05 -3.17
N GLU A 77 3.78 9.22 -4.12
CA GLU A 77 3.96 9.42 -5.55
C GLU A 77 2.80 8.77 -6.30
N PHE A 78 2.12 9.54 -7.12
CA PHE A 78 0.93 9.10 -7.85
C PHE A 78 0.99 9.58 -9.28
N GLN A 79 0.46 8.78 -10.19
CA GLN A 79 0.06 9.24 -11.50
C GLN A 79 -1.42 9.66 -11.47
N LEU A 80 -1.78 10.58 -12.35
CA LEU A 80 -3.16 11.01 -12.52
C LEU A 80 -3.79 10.22 -13.67
N LEU A 81 -4.83 9.47 -13.39
CA LEU A 81 -5.55 8.70 -14.40
C LEU A 81 -7.03 9.10 -14.42
N CYS A 82 -7.57 9.29 -15.61
CA CYS A 82 -9.02 9.41 -15.79
C CYS A 82 -9.72 8.11 -15.37
N SER A 83 -11.00 8.19 -15.06
CA SER A 83 -11.76 7.04 -14.53
C SER A 83 -11.70 5.79 -15.44
N PRO A 84 -11.84 5.88 -16.78
CA PRO A 84 -11.68 4.73 -17.66
C PRO A 84 -10.27 4.10 -17.57
N CYS A 85 -9.21 4.92 -17.64
CA CYS A 85 -7.83 4.42 -17.58
C CYS A 85 -7.50 3.81 -16.20
N ASN A 86 -7.95 4.43 -15.12
CA ASN A 86 -7.79 3.91 -13.77
C ASN A 86 -8.50 2.55 -13.61
N SER A 87 -9.72 2.42 -14.12
CA SER A 87 -10.47 1.16 -14.13
C SER A 87 -9.80 0.10 -15.00
N ALA A 88 -9.29 0.48 -16.17
CA ALA A 88 -8.58 -0.44 -17.06
C ALA A 88 -7.24 -0.90 -16.48
N LYS A 89 -6.49 -0.01 -15.84
CA LYS A 89 -5.26 -0.35 -15.15
C LYS A 89 -5.55 -1.26 -13.95
N ASN A 90 -6.50 -0.88 -13.10
CA ASN A 90 -6.83 -1.63 -11.89
C ASN A 90 -5.53 -2.05 -11.14
N ASN A 91 -5.34 -3.34 -10.90
CA ASN A 91 -4.16 -3.91 -10.24
C ASN A 91 -3.18 -4.49 -11.28
N ARG A 92 -2.78 -3.70 -12.27
CA ARG A 92 -1.82 -4.08 -13.32
C ARG A 92 -0.72 -3.04 -13.41
N LEU A 93 0.40 -3.45 -13.99
CA LEU A 93 1.49 -2.57 -14.37
C LEU A 93 1.39 -2.28 -15.87
N TYR A 94 1.51 -1.02 -16.24
CA TYR A 94 1.88 -0.64 -17.59
C TYR A 94 3.39 -0.80 -17.76
N PHE A 95 3.87 -0.89 -19.00
CA PHE A 95 5.30 -0.93 -19.27
C PHE A 95 6.01 0.33 -18.75
N SER A 96 5.40 1.49 -18.92
CA SER A 96 5.87 2.76 -18.36
C SER A 96 5.98 2.77 -16.84
N ASP A 97 5.05 2.12 -16.12
CA ASP A 97 5.13 1.99 -14.67
C ASP A 97 6.39 1.22 -14.25
N VAL A 98 6.70 0.12 -14.96
CA VAL A 98 7.89 -0.69 -14.66
C VAL A 98 9.17 0.10 -14.91
N GLN A 99 9.25 0.83 -16.01
CA GLN A 99 10.40 1.69 -16.33
C GLN A 99 10.59 2.78 -15.26
N HIS A 100 9.50 3.44 -14.86
CA HIS A 100 9.52 4.45 -13.81
C HIS A 100 10.00 3.87 -12.47
N LEU A 101 9.45 2.75 -12.04
CA LEU A 101 9.82 2.10 -10.77
C LEU A 101 11.28 1.65 -10.75
N ILE A 102 11.82 1.17 -11.88
CA ILE A 102 13.26 0.85 -12.02
C ILE A 102 14.10 2.13 -11.90
N ALA A 103 13.69 3.22 -12.54
CA ALA A 103 14.39 4.49 -12.44
C ALA A 103 14.42 5.03 -11.02
N VAL A 104 13.29 4.99 -10.32
CA VAL A 104 13.18 5.38 -8.90
C VAL A 104 14.07 4.51 -8.01
N GLU A 105 14.06 3.21 -8.22
CA GLU A 105 14.92 2.29 -7.47
C GLU A 105 16.42 2.56 -7.70
N SER A 106 16.80 3.02 -8.89
CA SER A 106 18.19 3.37 -9.21
C SER A 106 18.70 4.59 -8.42
N THR A 107 17.81 5.40 -7.85
CA THR A 107 18.16 6.50 -6.93
C THR A 107 18.33 6.06 -5.48
N GLY A 108 18.21 4.76 -5.19
CA GLY A 108 18.33 4.20 -3.84
C GLY A 108 16.99 4.08 -3.09
N GLU A 109 15.88 4.39 -3.74
CA GLU A 109 14.55 4.31 -3.14
C GLU A 109 13.99 2.89 -3.16
N THR A 110 13.29 2.50 -2.10
CA THR A 110 12.60 1.21 -2.04
C THR A 110 11.24 1.31 -2.71
N VAL A 111 10.99 0.49 -3.72
CA VAL A 111 9.72 0.48 -4.48
C VAL A 111 8.81 -0.70 -4.13
N THR A 112 9.36 -1.79 -3.60
CA THR A 112 8.61 -3.01 -3.27
C THR A 112 8.64 -3.31 -1.78
N THR A 113 7.57 -3.92 -1.27
CA THR A 113 7.51 -4.42 0.09
C THR A 113 8.38 -5.69 0.25
N TRP A 114 8.73 -6.03 1.47
CA TRP A 114 9.69 -7.09 1.82
C TRP A 114 9.45 -8.43 1.10
N TYR A 115 8.20 -8.89 1.01
CA TYR A 115 7.89 -10.18 0.38
C TYR A 115 7.92 -10.14 -1.16
N ALA A 116 7.82 -8.96 -1.76
CA ALA A 116 7.77 -8.80 -3.20
C ALA A 116 9.15 -8.50 -3.83
N THR A 117 10.09 -8.00 -3.03
CA THR A 117 11.44 -7.60 -3.48
C THR A 117 12.18 -8.73 -4.22
N PRO A 118 12.21 -9.98 -3.77
CA PRO A 118 12.92 -11.04 -4.48
C PRO A 118 12.37 -11.30 -5.88
N VAL A 119 11.04 -11.33 -6.00
CA VAL A 119 10.35 -11.56 -7.29
C VAL A 119 10.53 -10.38 -8.24
N TRP A 120 10.41 -9.15 -7.72
CA TRP A 120 10.67 -7.94 -8.47
C TRP A 120 12.07 -7.93 -9.07
N ASN A 121 13.09 -8.16 -8.25
CA ASN A 121 14.49 -8.17 -8.67
C ASN A 121 14.81 -9.25 -9.73
N LEU A 122 14.16 -10.40 -9.63
CA LEU A 122 14.33 -11.48 -10.62
C LEU A 122 13.69 -11.15 -11.98
N CYS A 123 12.60 -10.39 -11.99
CA CYS A 123 11.73 -10.24 -13.15
C CYS A 123 11.80 -8.86 -13.82
N LYS A 124 12.05 -7.77 -13.08
CA LYS A 124 11.92 -6.39 -13.58
C LYS A 124 12.68 -6.12 -14.88
N ASN A 125 13.92 -6.58 -14.98
CA ASN A 125 14.78 -6.36 -16.17
C ASN A 125 14.39 -7.23 -17.38
N LYS A 126 13.44 -8.15 -17.23
CA LYS A 126 12.90 -8.98 -18.31
C LYS A 126 11.65 -8.37 -18.93
N VAL A 127 11.18 -7.26 -18.40
CA VAL A 127 10.01 -6.55 -18.92
C VAL A 127 10.43 -5.63 -20.05
N THR A 128 9.97 -5.94 -21.25
CA THR A 128 10.36 -5.22 -22.49
C THR A 128 9.18 -4.57 -23.23
N ASN A 129 7.95 -4.90 -22.84
CA ASN A 129 6.74 -4.42 -23.48
C ASN A 129 5.51 -4.58 -22.58
N ALA A 130 4.34 -4.15 -23.06
CA ALA A 130 3.08 -4.22 -22.30
C ALA A 130 2.68 -5.66 -21.93
N GLU A 131 2.93 -6.64 -22.79
CA GLU A 131 2.60 -8.04 -22.51
C GLU A 131 3.43 -8.60 -21.34
N THR A 132 4.74 -8.34 -21.34
CA THR A 132 5.63 -8.77 -20.26
C THR A 132 5.37 -8.03 -18.96
N ALA A 133 4.95 -6.75 -19.00
CA ALA A 133 4.48 -6.02 -17.83
C ALA A 133 3.21 -6.64 -17.23
N LEU A 134 2.28 -7.06 -18.06
CA LEU A 134 1.08 -7.76 -17.62
C LEU A 134 1.40 -9.14 -17.00
N ARG A 135 2.35 -9.88 -17.58
CA ARG A 135 2.84 -11.16 -17.00
C ARG A 135 3.49 -10.92 -15.65
N LEU A 136 4.31 -9.89 -15.50
CA LEU A 136 4.90 -9.51 -14.22
C LEU A 136 3.81 -9.21 -13.18
N SER A 137 2.77 -8.47 -13.54
CA SER A 137 1.63 -8.18 -12.65
C SER A 137 0.98 -9.45 -12.11
N LYS A 138 0.84 -10.48 -12.95
CA LYS A 138 0.29 -11.78 -12.54
C LYS A 138 1.22 -12.49 -11.55
N ILE A 139 2.51 -12.56 -11.86
CA ILE A 139 3.52 -13.20 -10.99
C ILE A 139 3.58 -12.50 -9.62
N MET A 140 3.60 -11.17 -9.59
CA MET A 140 3.61 -10.40 -8.35
C MET A 140 2.34 -10.62 -7.51
N ARG A 141 1.18 -10.74 -8.15
CA ARG A 141 -0.08 -11.07 -7.47
C ARG A 141 -0.04 -12.45 -6.84
N ASP A 142 0.44 -13.45 -7.58
CA ASP A 142 0.54 -14.82 -7.08
C ASP A 142 1.51 -14.88 -5.88
N ASN A 143 2.65 -14.19 -5.97
CA ASN A 143 3.59 -14.05 -4.84
C ASN A 143 2.93 -13.40 -3.62
N ARG A 144 2.16 -12.32 -3.79
CA ARG A 144 1.41 -11.70 -2.70
C ARG A 144 0.44 -12.70 -2.05
N ASN A 145 -0.28 -13.49 -2.84
CA ASN A 145 -1.23 -14.47 -2.31
C ASN A 145 -0.51 -15.52 -1.45
N ILE A 146 0.68 -15.97 -1.87
CA ILE A 146 1.51 -16.87 -1.08
C ILE A 146 1.93 -16.21 0.24
N ALA A 147 2.39 -14.96 0.20
CA ALA A 147 2.78 -14.23 1.39
C ALA A 147 1.62 -14.10 2.39
N LEU A 148 0.43 -13.70 1.94
CA LEU A 148 -0.76 -13.60 2.79
C LEU A 148 -1.17 -14.96 3.39
N MET A 149 -1.06 -16.03 2.63
CA MET A 149 -1.31 -17.39 3.13
C MET A 149 -0.34 -17.77 4.25
N LEU A 150 0.94 -17.43 4.11
CA LEU A 150 1.94 -17.67 5.15
C LEU A 150 1.69 -16.82 6.40
N LEU A 151 1.39 -15.54 6.25
CA LEU A 151 1.03 -14.66 7.36
C LEU A 151 -0.20 -15.18 8.13
N SER A 152 -1.21 -15.65 7.41
CA SER A 152 -2.39 -16.28 8.02
C SER A 152 -2.05 -17.54 8.82
N LYS A 153 -1.10 -18.36 8.33
CA LYS A 153 -0.60 -19.52 9.09
C LYS A 153 0.13 -19.09 10.37
N PHE A 154 0.99 -18.08 10.31
CA PHE A 154 1.64 -17.54 11.49
C PHE A 154 0.62 -17.00 12.51
N MET A 155 -0.42 -16.31 12.04
CA MET A 155 -1.50 -15.84 12.91
C MET A 155 -2.20 -16.99 13.63
N THR A 156 -2.56 -18.05 12.91
CA THR A 156 -3.24 -19.23 13.50
C THR A 156 -2.32 -20.06 14.40
N SER A 157 -1.01 -19.96 14.22
CA SER A 157 0.00 -20.59 15.12
C SER A 157 0.33 -19.74 16.34
N GLY A 158 -0.28 -18.57 16.51
CA GLY A 158 -0.05 -17.67 17.65
C GLY A 158 1.22 -16.83 17.58
N GLU A 159 1.89 -16.77 16.41
CA GLU A 159 3.16 -16.04 16.21
C GLU A 159 2.94 -14.52 16.07
N CYS A 160 2.17 -13.95 16.98
CA CYS A 160 1.72 -12.57 16.92
C CYS A 160 2.85 -11.55 17.06
N LEU A 161 3.89 -11.85 17.87
CA LEU A 161 5.07 -10.97 18.00
C LEU A 161 5.84 -10.87 16.70
N PHE A 162 6.02 -12.00 16.02
CA PHE A 162 6.65 -12.04 14.71
C PHE A 162 5.86 -11.20 13.70
N LEU A 163 4.54 -11.37 13.65
CA LEU A 163 3.67 -10.60 12.77
C LEU A 163 3.74 -9.09 13.05
N LEU A 164 3.76 -8.69 14.33
CA LEU A 164 3.93 -7.28 14.71
C LEU A 164 5.28 -6.72 14.24
N SER A 165 6.35 -7.52 14.32
CA SER A 165 7.68 -7.09 13.86
C SER A 165 7.76 -6.85 12.36
N LEU A 166 6.93 -7.53 11.56
CA LEU A 166 6.85 -7.33 10.10
C LEU A 166 6.11 -6.04 9.71
N LEU A 167 5.32 -5.46 10.62
CA LEU A 167 4.61 -4.20 10.33
C LEU A 167 5.58 -3.03 10.50
N ASN A 168 5.96 -2.38 9.39
CA ASN A 168 6.80 -1.21 9.44
C ASN A 168 6.04 0.01 10.01
N LEU A 169 6.37 0.40 11.24
CA LEU A 169 5.73 1.48 11.99
C LEU A 169 6.69 2.67 12.18
N GLN A 170 7.21 3.22 11.10
CA GLN A 170 8.32 4.18 11.03
C GLN A 170 8.22 5.44 11.91
N TYR A 171 7.02 5.83 12.37
CA TYR A 171 6.82 7.18 12.96
C TYR A 171 6.57 7.20 14.46
N ALA A 172 6.61 6.06 15.14
CA ALA A 172 6.48 6.00 16.58
C ALA A 172 7.05 4.69 17.11
N ASP A 173 7.67 4.75 18.25
CA ASP A 173 7.98 3.56 19.02
C ASP A 173 6.71 3.07 19.69
N TYR A 174 6.49 1.76 19.65
CA TYR A 174 5.38 1.11 20.32
C TYR A 174 5.90 0.10 21.32
N GLN A 175 5.47 0.25 22.54
CA GLN A 175 5.47 -0.87 23.47
C GLN A 175 4.17 -1.64 23.28
N TYR A 176 4.25 -2.93 23.24
CA TYR A 176 3.08 -3.80 23.16
C TYR A 176 3.20 -4.91 24.18
N GLN A 177 2.07 -5.25 24.77
CA GLN A 177 1.93 -6.39 25.63
C GLN A 177 0.96 -7.34 24.98
N ILE A 178 1.39 -8.57 24.75
CA ILE A 178 0.51 -9.64 24.29
C ILE A 178 -0.09 -10.28 25.52
N ILE A 179 -1.41 -10.27 25.58
CA ILE A 179 -2.14 -11.02 26.57
C ILE A 179 -2.53 -12.34 25.91
N PRO A 180 -2.05 -13.48 26.41
CA PRO A 180 -2.49 -14.79 25.94
C PRO A 180 -4.02 -14.85 25.99
N ASP A 181 -4.63 -15.48 25.01
CA ASP A 181 -6.07 -15.63 24.85
C ASP A 181 -6.86 -14.35 24.48
N SER A 182 -6.21 -13.24 24.20
CA SER A 182 -6.88 -12.02 23.74
C SER A 182 -6.98 -12.01 22.21
N GLN A 183 -8.21 -11.97 21.69
CA GLN A 183 -8.47 -11.65 20.28
C GLN A 183 -8.18 -10.19 19.96
N GLU A 184 -7.83 -9.39 20.96
CA GLU A 184 -7.63 -7.93 20.87
C GLU A 184 -6.16 -7.53 21.03
N ILE A 185 -5.21 -8.32 20.51
CA ILE A 185 -3.76 -8.05 20.59
C ILE A 185 -3.43 -6.60 20.20
N TYR A 186 -4.10 -6.07 19.20
CA TYR A 186 -3.93 -4.72 18.72
C TYR A 186 -4.41 -3.63 19.70
N ASN A 187 -5.26 -3.95 20.68
CA ASN A 187 -5.75 -3.00 21.68
C ASN A 187 -4.73 -2.77 22.82
N HIS A 188 -3.74 -3.65 22.94
CA HIS A 188 -2.70 -3.59 23.96
C HIS A 188 -1.42 -2.89 23.48
N ILE A 189 -1.44 -2.28 22.31
CA ILE A 189 -0.32 -1.50 21.83
C ILE A 189 -0.35 -0.14 22.50
N VAL A 190 0.62 0.08 23.37
CA VAL A 190 0.82 1.34 24.08
C VAL A 190 1.91 2.13 23.35
N THR A 191 1.64 3.37 23.02
CA THR A 191 2.69 4.29 22.55
C THR A 191 3.58 4.66 23.71
N VAL A 192 4.89 4.58 23.53
CA VAL A 192 5.85 5.12 24.50
C VAL A 192 5.68 6.64 24.56
N ASP A 193 5.77 7.18 25.76
CA ASP A 193 5.57 8.59 26.09
C ASP A 193 6.18 9.54 25.05
N PHE A 194 5.29 10.21 24.34
CA PHE A 194 5.68 11.36 23.53
C PHE A 194 5.57 12.61 24.39
N THR A 195 6.68 13.15 24.75
CA THR A 195 6.78 14.46 25.41
C THR A 195 6.30 15.63 24.54
N TYR A 196 5.86 15.35 23.32
CA TYR A 196 5.34 16.34 22.37
C TYR A 196 3.87 16.04 22.05
N GLU A 197 2.98 16.70 22.77
CA GLU A 197 1.55 16.72 22.48
C GLU A 197 1.23 17.63 21.27
N THR A 198 1.66 17.27 20.08
CA THR A 198 1.12 17.92 18.89
C THR A 198 -0.08 17.13 18.38
N SER A 199 -1.09 17.82 17.88
CA SER A 199 -2.28 17.19 17.28
C SER A 199 -1.92 16.20 16.15
N SER A 200 -0.82 16.45 15.46
CA SER A 200 -0.26 15.59 14.42
C SER A 200 0.26 14.25 14.96
N LEU A 201 0.94 14.24 16.10
CA LEU A 201 1.45 13.01 16.74
C LEU A 201 0.30 12.12 17.23
N ARG A 202 -0.72 12.71 17.84
CA ARG A 202 -1.92 11.99 18.25
C ARG A 202 -2.63 11.34 17.05
N TYR A 203 -2.74 12.06 15.94
CA TYR A 203 -3.30 11.52 14.70
C TYR A 203 -2.49 10.33 14.18
N VAL A 204 -1.16 10.46 14.09
CA VAL A 204 -0.25 9.39 13.66
C VAL A 204 -0.41 8.15 14.53
N THR A 205 -0.45 8.32 15.85
CA THR A 205 -0.64 7.23 16.81
C THR A 205 -1.95 6.47 16.58
N ILE A 206 -3.07 7.20 16.43
CA ILE A 206 -4.38 6.59 16.15
C ILE A 206 -4.36 5.83 14.83
N GLN A 207 -3.75 6.39 13.77
CA GLN A 207 -3.68 5.72 12.47
C GLN A 207 -2.82 4.46 12.51
N LYS A 208 -1.73 4.45 13.28
CA LYS A 208 -0.89 3.26 13.46
C LYS A 208 -1.62 2.14 14.18
N ARG A 209 -2.31 2.44 15.28
CA ARG A 209 -3.16 1.45 15.98
C ARG A 209 -4.20 0.84 15.04
N ARG A 210 -4.85 1.69 14.24
CA ARG A 210 -5.80 1.24 13.24
C ARG A 210 -5.16 0.34 12.18
N LYS A 211 -3.95 0.68 11.68
CA LYS A 211 -3.23 -0.14 10.71
C LYS A 211 -2.97 -1.54 11.26
N ILE A 212 -2.49 -1.65 12.49
CA ILE A 212 -2.23 -2.92 13.15
C ILE A 212 -3.52 -3.74 13.30
N ARG A 213 -4.57 -3.14 13.87
CA ARG A 213 -5.86 -3.80 14.03
C ARG A 213 -6.36 -4.40 12.72
N ILE A 214 -6.38 -3.60 11.65
CA ILE A 214 -6.91 -4.03 10.36
C ILE A 214 -5.99 -5.07 9.71
N ALA A 215 -4.65 -4.98 9.91
CA ALA A 215 -3.74 -6.00 9.44
C ALA A 215 -4.06 -7.37 10.06
N PHE A 216 -4.22 -7.43 11.38
CA PHE A 216 -4.57 -8.68 12.08
C PHE A 216 -5.96 -9.18 11.71
N GLU A 217 -6.97 -8.32 11.66
CA GLU A 217 -8.33 -8.69 11.25
C GLU A 217 -8.40 -9.22 9.79
N SER A 218 -7.42 -8.89 8.97
CA SER A 218 -7.38 -9.30 7.56
C SER A 218 -6.76 -10.68 7.32
N LEU A 219 -6.08 -11.24 8.31
CA LEU A 219 -5.51 -12.59 8.26
C LEU A 219 -6.48 -13.65 8.80
#